data_37a056ce34a8ca52522a1b4c44678b87
#
_entry.id   37a056ce34a8ca52522a1b4c44678b87
#
_cell.length_a   1.000
_cell.length_b   1.000
_cell.length_c   1.000
_cell.angle_alpha   90.00
_cell.angle_beta   90.00
_cell.angle_gamma   90.00
#
_symmetry.space_group_name_H-M   'P 1'
#
loop_
_entity.id
_entity.type
_entity.pdbx_description
1 polymer ?
#
loop_
_entity_poly.entity_id
_entity_poly.type
_entity_poly.pdbx_seq_one_letter_code
_entity_poly.pdbx_strand_id
1 'polypeptide(L)'
;MKTEDIRLLEGKGHEIIELLQGLNVPRTEAICIACLVCGKELTSQNIEQASGLRQPEVSIAMRPLRERKWIEERNEKKNSDKGRPVKYYKLVVPFEQIVKTFENSILRKNMEIAEALEQLKELSANS
;
A
#
# COMPACT_ATOMS: atom_id res chain seq x y z
N MET A 1 -1.37 25.01 2.14
CA MET A 1 -1.21 24.43 1.84
C MET A 1 -1.15 23.33 2.07
N LYS A 2 -0.88 22.89 2.28
CA LYS A 2 -0.69 21.79 2.54
C LYS A 2 -1.31 21.23 3.71
N THR A 3 -2.20 21.91 4.34
CA THR A 3 -3.00 21.41 5.44
C THR A 3 -3.75 20.17 5.00
N GLU A 4 -4.21 20.16 3.76
CA GLU A 4 -4.93 19.01 3.25
C GLU A 4 -4.03 17.79 3.14
N ASP A 5 -2.78 18.01 2.74
CA ASP A 5 -1.86 16.88 2.61
C ASP A 5 -1.61 16.24 3.96
N ILE A 6 -1.48 17.05 4.98
CA ILE A 6 -1.25 16.53 6.32
C ILE A 6 -2.44 15.72 6.79
N ARG A 7 -3.64 16.15 6.40
CA ARG A 7 -4.86 15.48 6.85
C ARG A 7 -5.13 14.17 6.16
N LEU A 8 -4.39 13.86 5.10
CA LEU A 8 -4.62 12.61 4.40
C LEU A 8 -4.59 11.42 5.33
N LEU A 9 -3.72 11.45 6.32
CA LEU A 9 -3.53 10.29 7.18
C LEU A 9 -4.17 10.42 8.55
N GLU A 10 -4.96 11.47 8.76
CA GLU A 10 -5.65 11.61 10.03
C GLU A 10 -6.89 10.73 10.05
N GLY A 11 -7.28 10.30 11.24
CA GLY A 11 -8.50 9.53 11.39
C GLY A 11 -8.48 8.26 10.58
N LYS A 12 -9.30 8.23 9.54
CA LYS A 12 -9.47 7.04 8.71
C LYS A 12 -8.15 6.55 8.12
N GLY A 13 -7.29 7.48 7.69
CA GLY A 13 -6.02 7.09 7.12
C GLY A 13 -5.14 6.34 8.10
N HIS A 14 -5.05 6.83 9.31
CA HIS A 14 -4.26 6.16 10.34
C HIS A 14 -4.84 4.80 10.68
N GLU A 15 -6.15 4.72 10.74
CA GLU A 15 -6.81 3.46 11.04
C GLU A 15 -6.50 2.42 9.95
N ILE A 16 -6.54 2.84 8.70
CA ILE A 16 -6.23 1.95 7.59
C ILE A 16 -4.80 1.43 7.71
N ILE A 17 -3.86 2.32 8.02
CA ILE A 17 -2.46 1.92 8.16
C ILE A 17 -2.30 0.87 9.25
N GLU A 18 -2.91 1.10 10.40
CA GLU A 18 -2.78 0.17 11.51
C GLU A 18 -3.36 -1.20 11.17
N LEU A 19 -4.52 -1.21 10.54
CA LEU A 19 -5.15 -2.46 10.18
C LEU A 19 -4.33 -3.23 9.13
N LEU A 20 -3.82 -2.52 8.14
CA LEU A 20 -3.01 -3.17 7.12
C LEU A 20 -1.74 -3.75 7.71
N GLN A 21 -1.11 -3.02 8.64
CA GLN A 21 0.08 -3.55 9.29
C GLN A 21 -0.25 -4.79 10.12
N GLY A 22 -1.44 -4.82 10.70
CA GLY A 22 -1.90 -6.00 11.40
C GLY A 22 -2.03 -7.21 10.50
N LEU A 23 -2.20 -7.00 9.21
CA LEU A 23 -2.24 -8.07 8.23
C LEU A 23 -0.86 -8.38 7.65
N ASN A 24 0.18 -7.81 8.24
CA ASN A 24 1.57 -7.99 7.80
C ASN A 24 1.91 -7.29 6.49
N VAL A 25 1.15 -6.27 6.15
CA VAL A 25 1.51 -5.42 5.02
C VAL A 25 2.64 -4.51 5.48
N PRO A 26 3.72 -4.39 4.71
CA PRO A 26 4.82 -3.51 5.13
C PRO A 26 4.34 -2.08 5.35
N ARG A 27 4.94 -1.42 6.32
CA ARG A 27 4.48 -0.11 6.74
C ARG A 27 4.45 0.90 5.60
N THR A 28 5.49 0.92 4.77
CA THR A 28 5.54 1.89 3.68
C THR A 28 4.44 1.65 2.66
N GLU A 29 4.13 0.39 2.38
CA GLU A 29 3.03 0.07 1.46
C GLU A 29 1.70 0.44 2.07
N ALA A 30 1.53 0.15 3.37
CA ALA A 30 0.29 0.49 4.06
C ALA A 30 0.04 1.99 4.02
N ILE A 31 1.09 2.77 4.23
CA ILE A 31 0.98 4.22 4.19
C ILE A 31 0.56 4.70 2.79
N CYS A 32 1.20 4.16 1.75
CA CYS A 32 0.88 4.58 0.40
C CYS A 32 -0.55 4.19 0.03
N ILE A 33 -0.99 3.00 0.41
CA ILE A 33 -2.36 2.59 0.15
C ILE A 33 -3.33 3.53 0.85
N ALA A 34 -3.06 3.85 2.12
CA ALA A 34 -3.95 4.72 2.88
C ALA A 34 -4.03 6.10 2.25
N CYS A 35 -2.90 6.64 1.81
CA CYS A 35 -2.89 7.95 1.16
C CYS A 35 -3.74 7.93 -0.10
N LEU A 36 -3.60 6.88 -0.90
CA LEU A 36 -4.32 6.80 -2.17
C LEU A 36 -5.81 6.54 -1.97
N VAL A 37 -6.17 5.83 -0.89
CA VAL A 37 -7.58 5.63 -0.57
C VAL A 37 -8.21 6.94 -0.12
N CYS A 38 -7.50 7.71 0.70
CA CYS A 38 -8.04 8.95 1.26
C CYS A 38 -7.94 10.13 0.30
N GLY A 39 -6.96 10.11 -0.59
CA GLY A 39 -6.80 11.15 -1.60
C GLY A 39 -7.34 10.69 -2.92
N LYS A 40 -7.20 11.54 -3.93
CA LYS A 40 -7.63 11.15 -5.26
C LYS A 40 -6.41 10.84 -6.10
N GLU A 41 -5.86 11.84 -6.74
CA GLU A 41 -4.63 11.66 -7.48
C GLU A 41 -3.56 12.44 -6.73
N LEU A 42 -2.48 11.78 -6.38
CA LEU A 42 -1.47 12.37 -5.52
C LEU A 42 -0.10 12.30 -6.17
N THR A 43 0.69 13.33 -5.93
CA THR A 43 2.10 13.29 -6.33
C THR A 43 2.90 12.58 -5.25
N SER A 44 4.08 12.15 -5.62
CA SER A 44 5.01 11.60 -4.64
C SER A 44 5.22 12.58 -3.50
N GLN A 45 5.33 13.86 -3.83
CA GLN A 45 5.55 14.90 -2.85
C GLN A 45 4.39 15.01 -1.85
N ASN A 46 3.16 14.89 -2.35
CA ASN A 46 2.00 14.89 -1.46
C ASN A 46 2.10 13.77 -0.44
N ILE A 47 2.49 12.59 -0.88
CA ILE A 47 2.61 11.44 -0.01
C ILE A 47 3.74 11.65 1.00
N GLU A 48 4.86 12.18 0.53
CA GLU A 48 5.99 12.46 1.41
C GLU A 48 5.60 13.42 2.51
N GLN A 49 4.88 14.48 2.15
CA GLN A 49 4.49 15.49 3.13
C GLN A 49 3.50 14.94 4.15
N ALA A 50 2.57 14.12 3.71
CA ALA A 50 1.56 13.58 4.59
C ALA A 50 2.13 12.52 5.53
N SER A 51 3.15 11.80 5.09
CA SER A 51 3.60 10.60 5.81
C SER A 51 4.96 10.72 6.45
N GLY A 52 5.78 11.63 5.95
CA GLY A 52 7.17 11.70 6.39
C GLY A 52 8.08 10.75 5.64
N LEU A 53 7.54 9.98 4.71
CA LEU A 53 8.37 9.10 3.90
C LEU A 53 9.23 9.93 2.94
N ARG A 54 10.34 9.36 2.53
CA ARG A 54 11.20 10.00 1.55
C ARG A 54 10.88 9.46 0.18
N GLN A 55 11.29 10.22 -0.83
CA GLN A 55 10.97 9.87 -2.20
C GLN A 55 11.38 8.43 -2.58
N PRO A 56 12.58 7.95 -2.22
CA PRO A 56 12.92 6.57 -2.55
C PRO A 56 11.99 5.56 -1.89
N GLU A 57 11.53 5.83 -0.68
CA GLU A 57 10.62 4.92 0.00
C GLU A 57 9.27 4.87 -0.70
N VAL A 58 8.78 6.03 -1.14
CA VAL A 58 7.52 6.08 -1.87
C VAL A 58 7.65 5.29 -3.17
N SER A 59 8.73 5.51 -3.89
CA SER A 59 8.95 4.85 -5.16
C SER A 59 8.99 3.33 -5.02
N ILE A 60 9.68 2.84 -4.00
CA ILE A 60 9.77 1.41 -3.76
C ILE A 60 8.43 0.84 -3.36
N ALA A 61 7.69 1.55 -2.51
CA ALA A 61 6.39 1.07 -2.05
C ALA A 61 5.36 1.02 -3.16
N MET A 62 5.48 1.91 -4.13
CA MET A 62 4.52 1.93 -5.25
C MET A 62 4.73 0.79 -6.22
N ARG A 63 5.92 0.19 -6.25
CA ARG A 63 6.21 -0.86 -7.21
C ARG A 63 5.29 -2.06 -7.11
N PRO A 64 5.09 -2.67 -5.92
CA PRO A 64 4.16 -3.80 -5.85
C PRO A 64 2.73 -3.40 -6.15
N LEU A 65 2.33 -2.18 -5.83
CA LEU A 65 0.98 -1.72 -6.13
C LEU A 65 0.78 -1.62 -7.63
N ARG A 66 1.81 -1.15 -8.33
CA ARG A 66 1.77 -1.04 -9.78
C ARG A 66 1.76 -2.42 -10.42
N GLU A 67 2.55 -3.35 -9.88
CA GLU A 67 2.60 -4.70 -10.41
C GLU A 67 1.27 -5.41 -10.26
N ARG A 68 0.53 -5.11 -9.20
CA ARG A 68 -0.80 -5.68 -9.01
C ARG A 68 -1.86 -4.96 -9.82
N LYS A 69 -1.48 -3.89 -10.52
CA LYS A 69 -2.38 -3.10 -11.34
C LYS A 69 -3.46 -2.41 -10.53
N TRP A 70 -3.11 -2.08 -9.30
CA TRP A 70 -4.01 -1.34 -8.43
C TRP A 70 -3.93 0.16 -8.65
N ILE A 71 -2.82 0.62 -9.21
CA ILE A 71 -2.61 2.05 -9.41
C ILE A 71 -2.17 2.34 -10.83
N GLU A 72 -2.41 3.57 -11.23
CA GLU A 72 -1.85 4.12 -12.44
C GLU A 72 -0.90 5.23 -12.07
N GLU A 73 0.10 5.39 -12.89
CA GLU A 73 1.12 6.39 -12.68
C GLU A 73 1.23 7.19 -13.96
N ARG A 74 1.28 8.51 -13.85
CA ARG A 74 1.51 9.33 -15.02
C ARG A 74 2.50 10.42 -14.68
N ASN A 75 3.22 10.85 -15.70
CA ASN A 75 4.17 11.91 -15.56
C ASN A 75 3.61 13.15 -16.22
N GLU A 76 3.80 14.28 -15.60
CA GLU A 76 3.36 15.53 -16.17
C GLU A 76 4.46 16.56 -16.00
N LYS A 77 4.85 17.16 -17.12
CA LYS A 77 5.91 18.15 -17.11
C LYS A 77 5.29 19.52 -17.07
N LYS A 78 5.64 20.28 -16.07
CA LYS A 78 5.13 21.64 -15.95
C LYS A 78 5.97 22.57 -16.80
N ASN A 79 5.31 23.56 -17.36
CA ASN A 79 6.00 24.49 -18.25
C ASN A 79 7.16 25.21 -17.58
N SER A 80 7.00 25.52 -16.32
CA SER A 80 8.03 26.28 -15.62
C SER A 80 9.15 25.40 -15.09
N ASP A 81 8.99 24.09 -15.16
CA ASP A 81 10.00 23.20 -14.65
C ASP A 81 11.10 23.01 -15.62
N LYS A 82 12.30 23.01 -15.09
CA LYS A 82 13.36 22.74 -15.95
C LYS A 82 13.68 21.32 -15.86
N GLY A 83 12.91 20.50 -16.40
CA GLY A 83 13.37 19.20 -16.60
C GLY A 83 12.67 18.09 -15.93
N ARG A 84 12.38 18.12 -14.68
CA ARG A 84 11.83 16.94 -14.04
C ARG A 84 10.34 16.87 -14.12
N PRO A 85 9.78 15.82 -14.72
CA PRO A 85 8.33 15.66 -14.71
C PRO A 85 7.86 15.32 -13.29
N VAL A 86 6.65 15.72 -13.01
CA VAL A 86 6.00 15.40 -11.75
C VAL A 86 5.25 14.09 -11.92
N LYS A 87 5.45 13.18 -10.98
CA LYS A 87 4.84 11.87 -11.06
C LYS A 87 3.57 11.86 -10.21
N TYR A 88 2.48 11.42 -10.82
CA TYR A 88 1.18 11.34 -10.17
C TYR A 88 0.77 9.89 -10.05
N TYR A 89 0.14 9.54 -8.94
CA TYR A 89 -0.35 8.20 -8.67
C TYR A 89 -1.82 8.25 -8.33
N LYS A 90 -2.54 7.24 -8.73
CA LYS A 90 -3.97 7.18 -8.49
C LYS A 90 -4.42 5.73 -8.41
N LEU A 91 -5.32 5.42 -7.46
CA LEU A 91 -5.92 4.10 -7.42
C LEU A 91 -6.88 3.93 -8.59
N VAL A 92 -6.83 2.77 -9.23
CA VAL A 92 -7.74 2.46 -10.32
C VAL A 92 -8.63 1.27 -10.00
N VAL A 93 -8.57 0.80 -8.76
CA VAL A 93 -9.47 -0.24 -8.28
C VAL A 93 -10.12 0.25 -6.99
N PRO A 94 -11.29 -0.26 -6.64
CA PRO A 94 -11.90 0.11 -5.36
C PRO A 94 -11.07 -0.43 -4.21
N PHE A 95 -11.08 0.28 -3.09
CA PHE A 95 -10.37 -0.20 -1.92
C PHE A 95 -10.87 -1.57 -1.50
N GLU A 96 -12.14 -1.82 -1.69
CA GLU A 96 -12.77 -3.09 -1.41
C GLU A 96 -12.06 -4.25 -2.10
N GLN A 97 -11.63 -4.03 -3.33
CA GLN A 97 -10.92 -5.06 -4.08
C GLN A 97 -9.55 -5.34 -3.48
N ILE A 98 -8.88 -4.31 -3.00
CA ILE A 98 -7.59 -4.47 -2.35
C ILE A 98 -7.75 -5.30 -1.07
N VAL A 99 -8.78 -4.98 -0.29
CA VAL A 99 -9.06 -5.72 0.94
C VAL A 99 -9.36 -7.18 0.63
N LYS A 100 -10.13 -7.42 -0.43
CA LYS A 100 -10.48 -8.78 -0.82
C LYS A 100 -9.24 -9.59 -1.22
N THR A 101 -8.31 -8.95 -1.91
CA THR A 101 -7.08 -9.60 -2.30
C THR A 101 -6.28 -10.03 -1.08
N PHE A 102 -6.17 -9.16 -0.08
CA PHE A 102 -5.47 -9.52 1.15
C PHE A 102 -6.19 -10.63 1.88
N GLU A 103 -7.52 -10.56 1.93
CA GLU A 103 -8.31 -11.59 2.59
C GLU A 103 -8.04 -12.97 1.98
N ASN A 104 -8.12 -13.05 0.65
CA ASN A 104 -7.89 -14.32 -0.04
C ASN A 104 -6.49 -14.84 0.19
N SER A 105 -5.52 -13.95 0.20
CA SER A 105 -4.14 -14.33 0.41
C SER A 105 -3.92 -14.90 1.82
N ILE A 106 -4.55 -14.28 2.80
CA ILE A 106 -4.41 -14.72 4.19
C ILE A 106 -5.10 -16.05 4.40
N LEU A 107 -6.29 -16.21 3.83
CA LEU A 107 -7.02 -17.48 3.95
C LEU A 107 -6.22 -18.64 3.36
N ARG A 108 -5.61 -18.39 2.20
CA ARG A 108 -4.78 -19.42 1.57
C ARG A 108 -3.58 -19.74 2.45
N LYS A 109 -2.94 -18.72 3.00
CA LYS A 109 -1.79 -18.93 3.85
C LYS A 109 -2.16 -19.70 5.10
N ASN A 110 -3.32 -19.41 5.66
CA ASN A 110 -3.78 -20.14 6.84
C ASN A 110 -4.03 -21.60 6.55
N MET A 111 -4.56 -21.91 5.37
CA MET A 111 -4.75 -23.30 4.98
C MET A 111 -3.42 -24.02 4.84
N GLU A 112 -2.44 -23.37 4.24
CA GLU A 112 -1.12 -23.96 4.10
C GLU A 112 -0.48 -24.24 5.44
N ILE A 113 -0.65 -23.31 6.37
CA ILE A 113 -0.11 -23.47 7.72
C ILE A 113 -0.79 -24.64 8.41
N ALA A 114 -2.11 -24.74 8.29
CA ALA A 114 -2.85 -25.85 8.90
C ALA A 114 -2.39 -27.19 8.36
N GLU A 115 -2.17 -27.27 7.04
CA GLU A 115 -1.71 -28.50 6.42
C GLU A 115 -0.31 -28.87 6.89
N ALA A 116 0.55 -27.87 7.00
CA ALA A 116 1.91 -28.12 7.46
C ALA A 116 1.90 -28.66 8.89
N LEU A 117 1.01 -28.09 9.73
CA LEU A 117 0.90 -28.57 11.10
C LEU A 117 0.45 -30.01 11.16
N GLU A 118 -0.51 -30.38 10.31
CA GLU A 118 -0.98 -31.78 10.27
C GLU A 118 0.15 -32.71 9.88
N GLN A 119 0.93 -32.33 8.88
CA GLN A 119 2.05 -33.15 8.46
C GLN A 119 3.08 -33.30 9.57
N LEU A 120 3.35 -32.20 10.27
CA LEU A 120 4.30 -32.27 11.38
C LEU A 120 3.80 -33.16 12.50
N LYS A 121 2.50 -33.12 12.77
CA LYS A 121 1.92 -33.97 13.78
C LYS A 121 2.10 -35.44 13.43
N GLU A 122 1.87 -35.77 12.15
CA GLU A 122 2.05 -37.17 11.71
C GLU A 122 3.49 -37.60 11.84
N LEU A 123 4.41 -36.74 11.43
CA LEU A 123 5.82 -37.09 11.54
C LEU A 123 6.25 -37.23 12.98
N SER A 124 5.73 -36.39 13.86
CA SER A 124 6.10 -36.48 15.27
C SER A 124 5.54 -37.72 15.93
N ALA A 125 4.36 -38.18 15.49
CA ALA A 125 3.78 -39.38 16.03
C ALA A 125 4.57 -40.62 15.63
N ASN A 126 5.22 -40.59 14.50
CA ASN A 126 6.00 -41.72 13.99
C ASN A 126 7.46 -41.73 14.42
N SER A 127 7.88 -40.74 15.18
CA SER A 127 9.28 -40.70 15.59
C SER A 127 9.52 -41.34 16.98
#